data_a7956b1467e9a73a51fb0dc879f9696c
#
_entry.id   a7956b1467e9a73a51fb0dc879f9696c
#
_cell.length_a   1.000
_cell.length_b   1.000
_cell.length_c   1.000
_cell.angle_alpha   90.00
_cell.angle_beta   90.00
_cell.angle_gamma   90.00
#
_symmetry.space_group_name_H-M   'P 1'
#
loop_
_entity.id
_entity.type
_entity.pdbx_description
1 polymer ?
#
loop_
_entity_poly.entity_id
_entity_poly.type
_entity_poly.pdbx_seq_one_letter_code
_entity_poly.pdbx_strand_id
1 'polypeptide(L)'
;MTAIQEPTSPVAAYDQPYDYTRVELIEPDWRRFPGWHDVTEAEWRDAQWQRVHCIRNAKQLRALMGDLLEERFYEDMLADQREMATMSMLLPPQMINTMAPNAGTDPAKVTEAWYADPIRRYMLPVRSDRDTEWPSHPHSERDSLHEAEMWVVEGLTHRYPTKVLAEMISTCPQYCGHCTRMDLVGNSTEQIEKHKLSLKPVDRQDAMIEYLKKTPGVRDVVVSGGDVANVPWPQLESFLMRLMDIDTVRDIRLATKALAALPQHWIQPKVVEGLERVAGTAQRRGVNLAIHTHVNHAQSVTPLVAEAARTALDVGVRDVRNQGVLMKGVNATPAELLDLCFALQGEANILPYYFYMCDMIPNAEHWRVSVHEAQELQHAIMGYLPGYATPRIVCDVPYVGKRWVHQLAEYDRELGISYWTKNYRTGIEHEDPEALQRRYPYYDPISTLPEAGQKWWASQHG
;
A
#
# COMPACT_ATOMS: atom_id res chain seq x y z
N MET A 1 18.50 -41.06 9.72
CA MET A 1 17.98 -40.78 8.40
C MET A 1 16.49 -40.50 8.58
N THR A 2 16.14 -39.27 8.80
CA THR A 2 14.74 -38.80 8.89
C THR A 2 14.22 -38.76 7.46
N ALA A 3 13.14 -39.49 7.19
CA ALA A 3 12.50 -39.51 5.90
C ALA A 3 12.09 -38.05 5.54
N ILE A 4 12.58 -37.59 4.41
CA ILE A 4 12.06 -36.37 3.79
C ILE A 4 10.61 -36.69 3.44
N GLN A 5 9.66 -36.07 4.16
CA GLN A 5 8.27 -36.12 3.73
C GLN A 5 8.22 -35.51 2.33
N GLU A 6 7.74 -36.28 1.37
CA GLU A 6 7.44 -35.78 0.04
C GLU A 6 6.48 -34.59 0.19
N PRO A 7 6.72 -33.48 -0.53
CA PRO A 7 5.79 -32.37 -0.50
C PRO A 7 4.41 -32.87 -0.91
N THR A 8 3.44 -32.69 -0.05
CA THR A 8 2.03 -32.90 -0.38
C THR A 8 1.74 -32.14 -1.67
N SER A 9 1.09 -32.82 -2.60
CA SER A 9 0.76 -32.45 -3.96
C SER A 9 0.71 -30.94 -4.24
N PRO A 10 1.34 -30.46 -5.31
CA PRO A 10 1.27 -29.06 -5.68
C PRO A 10 -0.20 -28.66 -5.91
N VAL A 11 -0.47 -27.45 -5.54
CA VAL A 11 -1.70 -26.72 -5.60
C VAL A 11 -2.50 -27.01 -6.87
N ALA A 12 -3.64 -27.62 -6.70
CA ALA A 12 -4.65 -27.83 -7.76
C ALA A 12 -5.28 -26.51 -8.29
N ALA A 13 -4.85 -25.37 -7.81
CA ALA A 13 -5.46 -24.07 -8.11
C ALA A 13 -4.96 -23.45 -9.44
N TYR A 14 -3.87 -23.94 -10.05
CA TYR A 14 -3.25 -23.29 -11.21
C TYR A 14 -2.98 -24.25 -12.35
N ASP A 15 -3.97 -25.10 -12.66
CA ASP A 15 -3.90 -26.11 -13.74
C ASP A 15 -3.75 -25.50 -15.16
N GLN A 16 -3.96 -24.21 -15.30
CA GLN A 16 -3.78 -23.50 -16.56
C GLN A 16 -2.64 -22.49 -16.45
N PRO A 17 -1.60 -22.58 -17.29
CA PRO A 17 -0.58 -21.56 -17.39
C PRO A 17 -1.22 -20.21 -17.75
N TYR A 18 -0.67 -19.12 -17.19
CA TYR A 18 -1.07 -17.78 -17.57
C TYR A 18 -0.70 -17.54 -19.06
N ASP A 19 -1.66 -17.10 -19.85
CA ASP A 19 -1.47 -16.73 -21.24
C ASP A 19 -1.40 -15.21 -21.37
N TYR A 20 -0.21 -14.69 -21.62
CA TYR A 20 0.01 -13.26 -21.71
C TYR A 20 -0.70 -12.65 -22.90
N THR A 21 -1.54 -11.69 -22.65
CA THR A 21 -2.13 -10.80 -23.67
C THR A 21 -1.82 -9.36 -23.30
N ARG A 22 -1.24 -8.60 -24.23
CA ARG A 22 -1.00 -7.17 -24.01
C ARG A 22 -2.32 -6.44 -23.81
N VAL A 23 -2.41 -5.72 -22.69
CA VAL A 23 -3.56 -4.89 -22.34
C VAL A 23 -3.19 -3.42 -22.57
N GLU A 24 -3.97 -2.72 -23.40
CA GLU A 24 -3.81 -1.27 -23.56
C GLU A 24 -4.32 -0.57 -22.29
N LEU A 25 -3.58 0.43 -21.85
CA LEU A 25 -4.03 1.28 -20.74
C LEU A 25 -5.23 2.12 -21.19
N ILE A 26 -6.27 2.15 -20.36
CA ILE A 26 -7.49 2.91 -20.64
C ILE A 26 -7.65 3.99 -19.55
N GLU A 27 -7.91 5.23 -19.97
CA GLU A 27 -8.49 6.26 -19.10
C GLU A 27 -10.01 6.18 -19.25
N PRO A 28 -10.74 5.67 -18.25
CA PRO A 28 -12.20 5.60 -18.38
C PRO A 28 -12.81 6.99 -18.49
N ASP A 29 -13.88 7.11 -19.26
CA ASP A 29 -14.57 8.41 -19.40
C ASP A 29 -15.28 8.77 -18.08
N TRP A 30 -14.79 9.80 -17.40
CA TRP A 30 -15.36 10.29 -16.14
C TRP A 30 -16.77 10.88 -16.32
N ARG A 31 -17.13 11.30 -17.53
CA ARG A 31 -18.45 11.86 -17.84
C ARG A 31 -19.58 10.84 -17.73
N ARG A 32 -19.24 9.54 -17.61
CA ARG A 32 -20.24 8.50 -17.32
C ARG A 32 -20.90 8.67 -15.95
N PHE A 33 -20.28 9.41 -15.05
CA PHE A 33 -20.89 9.74 -13.75
C PHE A 33 -21.73 11.02 -13.85
N PRO A 34 -23.02 10.98 -13.44
CA PRO A 34 -23.91 12.14 -13.52
C PRO A 34 -23.33 13.43 -12.91
N GLY A 35 -22.63 13.31 -11.79
CA GLY A 35 -22.01 14.46 -11.12
C GLY A 35 -20.78 15.05 -11.82
N TRP A 36 -20.25 14.39 -12.85
CA TRP A 36 -19.07 14.84 -13.61
C TRP A 36 -19.29 14.96 -15.12
N HIS A 37 -20.53 14.85 -15.60
CA HIS A 37 -20.82 14.85 -17.05
C HIS A 37 -20.34 16.12 -17.76
N ASP A 38 -20.33 17.28 -17.08
CA ASP A 38 -19.90 18.58 -17.64
C ASP A 38 -18.41 18.88 -17.39
N VAL A 39 -17.67 17.99 -16.67
CA VAL A 39 -16.27 18.23 -16.32
C VAL A 39 -15.40 18.18 -17.57
N THR A 40 -14.68 19.26 -17.82
CA THR A 40 -13.76 19.39 -18.95
C THR A 40 -12.47 18.59 -18.72
N GLU A 41 -11.75 18.28 -19.81
CA GLU A 41 -10.44 17.63 -19.72
C GLU A 41 -9.43 18.50 -18.95
N ALA A 42 -9.48 19.81 -19.11
CA ALA A 42 -8.60 20.73 -18.38
C ALA A 42 -8.82 20.66 -16.86
N GLU A 43 -10.07 20.61 -16.41
CA GLU A 43 -10.41 20.42 -15.00
C GLU A 43 -9.99 19.02 -14.52
N TRP A 44 -10.26 17.96 -15.30
CA TRP A 44 -9.88 16.60 -14.96
C TRP A 44 -8.36 16.47 -14.75
N ARG A 45 -7.57 17.16 -15.54
CA ARG A 45 -6.11 17.17 -15.46
C ARG A 45 -5.56 18.14 -14.40
N ASP A 46 -6.40 18.94 -13.76
CA ASP A 46 -5.98 19.83 -12.67
C ASP A 46 -5.97 19.12 -11.32
N ALA A 47 -4.81 19.05 -10.69
CA ALA A 47 -4.65 18.35 -9.41
C ALA A 47 -5.39 19.05 -8.26
N GLN A 48 -5.60 20.37 -8.33
CA GLN A 48 -6.37 21.08 -7.31
C GLN A 48 -7.85 20.77 -7.46
N TRP A 49 -8.35 20.67 -8.70
CA TRP A 49 -9.72 20.23 -8.97
C TRP A 49 -9.94 18.82 -8.38
N GLN A 50 -9.03 17.86 -8.64
CA GLN A 50 -9.08 16.50 -8.09
C GLN A 50 -9.15 16.51 -6.55
N ARG A 51 -8.35 17.33 -5.89
CA ARG A 51 -8.33 17.44 -4.42
C ARG A 51 -9.62 18.02 -3.83
N VAL A 52 -10.19 19.02 -4.48
CA VAL A 52 -11.42 19.67 -4.04
C VAL A 52 -12.63 18.74 -4.22
N HIS A 53 -12.64 17.93 -5.28
CA HIS A 53 -13.75 17.04 -5.63
C HIS A 53 -13.60 15.61 -5.06
N CYS A 54 -12.66 15.39 -4.13
CA CYS A 54 -12.60 14.13 -3.39
C CYS A 54 -13.92 13.83 -2.68
N ILE A 55 -14.39 12.60 -2.80
CA ILE A 55 -15.58 12.10 -2.08
C ILE A 55 -15.17 11.71 -0.66
N ARG A 56 -15.87 12.30 0.34
CA ARG A 56 -15.57 12.12 1.77
C ARG A 56 -16.73 11.53 2.59
N ASN A 57 -17.89 11.39 1.97
CA ASN A 57 -19.08 10.86 2.65
C ASN A 57 -20.15 10.37 1.65
N ALA A 58 -21.11 9.62 2.16
CA ALA A 58 -22.21 9.07 1.36
C ALA A 58 -23.03 10.12 0.61
N LYS A 59 -23.22 11.31 1.18
CA LYS A 59 -23.96 12.41 0.51
C LYS A 59 -23.25 12.85 -0.77
N GLN A 60 -21.93 12.99 -0.72
CA GLN A 60 -21.13 13.36 -1.89
C GLN A 60 -21.12 12.22 -2.93
N LEU A 61 -21.02 10.96 -2.47
CA LEU A 61 -21.08 9.80 -3.38
C LEU A 61 -22.45 9.73 -4.08
N ARG A 62 -23.55 9.94 -3.36
CA ARG A 62 -24.88 10.00 -3.96
C ARG A 62 -25.02 11.13 -4.99
N ALA A 63 -24.48 12.30 -4.68
CA ALA A 63 -24.50 13.43 -5.61
C ALA A 63 -23.70 13.14 -6.89
N LEU A 64 -22.60 12.39 -6.79
CA LEU A 64 -21.81 11.95 -7.93
C LEU A 64 -22.54 10.89 -8.77
N MET A 65 -23.05 9.87 -8.10
CA MET A 65 -23.60 8.68 -8.76
C MET A 65 -25.03 8.87 -9.28
N GLY A 66 -25.80 9.84 -8.72
CA GLY A 66 -27.21 9.97 -9.03
C GLY A 66 -27.96 8.65 -8.77
N ASP A 67 -28.70 8.19 -9.77
CA ASP A 67 -29.47 6.93 -9.71
C ASP A 67 -28.69 5.69 -10.18
N LEU A 68 -27.37 5.80 -10.39
CA LEU A 68 -26.55 4.70 -10.89
C LEU A 68 -26.30 3.60 -9.84
N LEU A 69 -26.37 3.90 -8.55
CA LEU A 69 -26.22 2.93 -7.48
C LEU A 69 -27.52 2.78 -6.70
N GLU A 70 -27.92 1.53 -6.46
CA GLU A 70 -29.07 1.18 -5.64
C GLU A 70 -28.85 1.51 -4.17
N GLU A 71 -29.94 1.76 -3.43
CA GLU A 71 -29.91 2.12 -2.00
C GLU A 71 -29.17 1.10 -1.14
N ARG A 72 -29.32 -0.20 -1.45
CA ARG A 72 -28.66 -1.29 -0.69
C ARG A 72 -27.12 -1.12 -0.62
N PHE A 73 -26.48 -0.55 -1.65
CA PHE A 73 -25.04 -0.30 -1.61
C PHE A 73 -24.67 0.76 -0.57
N TYR A 74 -25.46 1.83 -0.51
CA TYR A 74 -25.22 2.91 0.47
C TYR A 74 -25.50 2.44 1.89
N GLU A 75 -26.51 1.64 2.11
CA GLU A 75 -26.83 1.04 3.42
C GLU A 75 -25.68 0.17 3.90
N ASP A 76 -25.17 -0.71 3.04
CA ASP A 76 -24.07 -1.62 3.32
C ASP A 76 -22.74 -0.87 3.59
N MET A 77 -22.44 0.15 2.79
CA MET A 77 -21.29 1.04 2.98
C MET A 77 -21.39 1.81 4.31
N LEU A 78 -22.54 2.37 4.62
CA LEU A 78 -22.76 3.10 5.88
C LEU A 78 -22.68 2.18 7.10
N ALA A 79 -23.13 0.93 6.98
CA ALA A 79 -22.97 -0.07 8.02
C ALA A 79 -21.50 -0.36 8.28
N ASP A 80 -20.68 -0.52 7.20
CA ASP A 80 -19.24 -0.70 7.35
C ASP A 80 -18.57 0.48 8.05
N GLN A 81 -18.92 1.70 7.65
CA GLN A 81 -18.34 2.91 8.24
C GLN A 81 -18.62 3.07 9.73
N ARG A 82 -19.81 2.64 10.20
CA ARG A 82 -20.15 2.66 11.63
C ARG A 82 -19.46 1.56 12.42
N GLU A 83 -19.39 0.34 11.84
CA GLU A 83 -19.09 -0.87 12.58
C GLU A 83 -17.65 -1.34 12.44
N MET A 84 -17.01 -1.08 11.29
CA MET A 84 -15.77 -1.75 10.92
C MET A 84 -14.66 -0.82 10.43
N ALA A 85 -15.01 0.33 9.84
CA ALA A 85 -14.03 1.16 9.14
C ALA A 85 -12.97 1.76 10.07
N THR A 86 -11.71 1.41 9.85
CA THR A 86 -10.55 1.98 10.56
C THR A 86 -10.03 3.27 9.91
N MET A 87 -10.46 3.56 8.69
CA MET A 87 -10.09 4.74 7.92
C MET A 87 -11.33 5.50 7.47
N SER A 88 -11.30 6.83 7.61
CA SER A 88 -12.35 7.69 7.07
C SER A 88 -12.33 7.69 5.54
N MET A 89 -13.48 7.94 4.92
CA MET A 89 -13.58 8.01 3.46
C MET A 89 -12.81 9.22 2.91
N LEU A 90 -11.94 8.98 1.94
CA LEU A 90 -11.32 9.99 1.09
C LEU A 90 -10.95 9.37 -0.25
N LEU A 91 -11.76 9.63 -1.26
CA LEU A 91 -11.64 9.05 -2.60
C LEU A 91 -11.43 10.17 -3.62
N PRO A 92 -10.24 10.27 -4.23
CA PRO A 92 -10.03 11.23 -5.32
C PRO A 92 -10.79 10.79 -6.58
N PRO A 93 -11.24 11.74 -7.42
CA PRO A 93 -11.98 11.46 -8.65
C PRO A 93 -11.26 10.45 -9.56
N GLN A 94 -9.95 10.56 -9.71
CA GLN A 94 -9.13 9.64 -10.51
C GLN A 94 -9.35 8.19 -10.10
N MET A 95 -9.33 7.88 -8.79
CA MET A 95 -9.51 6.50 -8.32
C MET A 95 -10.96 6.01 -8.51
N ILE A 96 -11.94 6.87 -8.24
CA ILE A 96 -13.36 6.52 -8.48
C ILE A 96 -13.58 6.23 -9.97
N ASN A 97 -12.93 6.98 -10.84
CA ASN A 97 -13.04 6.79 -12.29
C ASN A 97 -12.53 5.42 -12.74
N THR A 98 -11.62 4.79 -12.01
CA THR A 98 -11.16 3.46 -12.33
C THR A 98 -12.06 2.34 -11.78
N MET A 99 -13.08 2.65 -10.94
CA MET A 99 -13.99 1.64 -10.38
C MET A 99 -15.08 1.29 -11.40
N ALA A 100 -15.26 -0.01 -11.65
CA ALA A 100 -16.28 -0.57 -12.54
C ALA A 100 -16.44 0.18 -13.89
N PRO A 101 -15.33 0.36 -14.67
CA PRO A 101 -15.34 1.25 -15.84
C PRO A 101 -16.31 0.83 -16.94
N ASN A 102 -16.70 -0.43 -17.00
CA ASN A 102 -17.53 -1.03 -18.04
C ASN A 102 -18.95 -1.38 -17.56
N ALA A 103 -19.40 -0.84 -16.41
CA ALA A 103 -20.66 -1.25 -15.80
C ALA A 103 -21.93 -0.81 -16.55
N GLY A 104 -21.81 0.14 -17.50
CA GLY A 104 -22.95 0.73 -18.20
C GLY A 104 -23.75 1.70 -17.35
N THR A 105 -25.07 1.80 -17.57
CA THR A 105 -25.95 2.76 -16.91
C THR A 105 -27.16 2.15 -16.21
N ASP A 106 -27.32 0.82 -16.26
CA ASP A 106 -28.37 0.11 -15.55
C ASP A 106 -28.03 0.05 -14.06
N PRO A 107 -28.84 0.61 -13.14
CA PRO A 107 -28.48 0.70 -11.73
C PRO A 107 -28.18 -0.66 -11.07
N ALA A 108 -28.93 -1.69 -11.40
CA ALA A 108 -28.71 -3.01 -10.84
C ALA A 108 -27.34 -3.58 -11.28
N LYS A 109 -27.01 -3.47 -12.59
CA LYS A 109 -25.73 -3.93 -13.13
C LYS A 109 -24.56 -3.11 -12.61
N VAL A 110 -24.72 -1.77 -12.51
CA VAL A 110 -23.70 -0.90 -11.93
C VAL A 110 -23.47 -1.25 -10.47
N THR A 111 -24.50 -1.49 -9.69
CA THR A 111 -24.39 -1.88 -8.29
C THR A 111 -23.66 -3.22 -8.14
N GLU A 112 -24.02 -4.24 -8.92
CA GLU A 112 -23.29 -5.52 -8.89
C GLU A 112 -21.82 -5.36 -9.31
N ALA A 113 -21.54 -4.57 -10.35
CA ALA A 113 -20.18 -4.28 -10.79
C ALA A 113 -19.36 -3.55 -9.70
N TRP A 114 -19.99 -2.65 -8.95
CA TRP A 114 -19.33 -1.98 -7.82
C TRP A 114 -19.05 -2.97 -6.67
N TYR A 115 -19.98 -3.87 -6.35
CA TYR A 115 -19.70 -4.93 -5.35
C TYR A 115 -18.52 -5.81 -5.75
N ALA A 116 -18.40 -6.14 -7.03
CA ALA A 116 -17.34 -7.00 -7.56
C ALA A 116 -16.01 -6.26 -7.78
N ASP A 117 -16.00 -4.91 -7.84
CA ASP A 117 -14.84 -4.14 -8.28
C ASP A 117 -13.67 -4.22 -7.31
N PRO A 118 -12.47 -4.63 -7.78
CA PRO A 118 -11.29 -4.83 -6.93
C PRO A 118 -10.77 -3.54 -6.31
N ILE A 119 -10.90 -2.39 -7.00
CA ILE A 119 -10.43 -1.11 -6.46
C ILE A 119 -11.39 -0.61 -5.39
N ARG A 120 -12.69 -0.69 -5.64
CA ARG A 120 -13.71 -0.36 -4.64
C ARG A 120 -13.50 -1.17 -3.35
N ARG A 121 -13.19 -2.49 -3.47
CA ARG A 121 -13.04 -3.38 -2.31
C ARG A 121 -12.02 -2.92 -1.29
N TYR A 122 -10.89 -2.33 -1.71
CA TYR A 122 -9.89 -1.84 -0.76
C TYR A 122 -9.94 -0.34 -0.51
N MET A 123 -10.64 0.43 -1.37
CA MET A 123 -10.77 1.88 -1.23
C MET A 123 -12.05 2.29 -0.52
N LEU A 124 -13.12 1.55 -0.74
CA LEU A 124 -14.44 1.79 -0.19
C LEU A 124 -15.09 0.43 0.20
N PRO A 125 -14.57 -0.23 1.25
CA PRO A 125 -15.17 -1.47 1.70
C PRO A 125 -16.62 -1.28 2.16
N VAL A 126 -17.40 -2.33 2.06
CA VAL A 126 -18.78 -2.42 2.53
C VAL A 126 -18.89 -3.53 3.58
N ARG A 127 -19.94 -3.51 4.40
CA ARG A 127 -20.10 -4.45 5.51
C ARG A 127 -20.12 -5.90 5.05
N SER A 128 -20.75 -6.17 3.89
CA SER A 128 -20.80 -7.50 3.28
C SER A 128 -19.47 -8.04 2.74
N ASP A 129 -18.44 -7.21 2.58
CA ASP A 129 -17.09 -7.69 2.24
C ASP A 129 -16.37 -8.29 3.44
N ARG A 130 -16.76 -7.92 4.66
CA ARG A 130 -16.01 -8.23 5.88
C ARG A 130 -16.17 -9.69 6.30
N ASP A 131 -15.09 -10.26 6.84
CA ASP A 131 -15.21 -11.52 7.58
C ASP A 131 -16.07 -11.28 8.83
N THR A 132 -17.13 -12.04 8.97
CA THR A 132 -18.08 -11.86 10.07
C THR A 132 -17.75 -12.70 11.30
N GLU A 133 -17.04 -13.79 11.12
CA GLU A 133 -16.63 -14.69 12.20
C GLU A 133 -15.31 -14.25 12.80
N TRP A 134 -14.36 -13.90 11.95
CA TRP A 134 -13.02 -13.44 12.33
C TRP A 134 -12.70 -12.10 11.66
N PRO A 135 -13.33 -11.00 12.08
CA PRO A 135 -13.06 -9.69 11.45
C PRO A 135 -11.64 -9.21 11.71
N SER A 136 -11.07 -9.61 12.86
CA SER A 136 -9.71 -9.33 13.28
C SER A 136 -9.07 -10.59 13.85
N HIS A 137 -7.79 -10.82 13.55
CA HIS A 137 -7.04 -11.86 14.24
C HIS A 137 -6.85 -11.47 15.73
N PRO A 138 -6.89 -12.42 16.70
CA PRO A 138 -6.66 -12.11 18.12
C PRO A 138 -5.35 -11.39 18.43
N HIS A 139 -4.34 -11.57 17.59
CA HIS A 139 -3.04 -10.86 17.68
C HIS A 139 -2.95 -9.64 16.76
N SER A 140 -4.07 -9.15 16.21
CA SER A 140 -4.05 -7.93 15.40
C SER A 140 -3.80 -6.70 16.26
N GLU A 141 -2.96 -5.80 15.77
CA GLU A 141 -2.64 -4.56 16.45
C GLU A 141 -2.77 -3.36 15.51
N ARG A 142 -3.12 -2.20 16.07
CA ARG A 142 -3.32 -0.96 15.32
C ARG A 142 -2.02 -0.45 14.69
N ASP A 143 -0.92 -0.53 15.43
CA ASP A 143 0.46 -0.35 14.95
C ASP A 143 1.13 -1.72 14.84
N SER A 144 0.68 -2.53 13.90
CA SER A 144 1.12 -3.93 13.69
C SER A 144 2.63 -4.08 13.48
N LEU A 145 3.31 -2.99 13.15
CA LEU A 145 4.76 -2.98 12.89
C LEU A 145 5.56 -2.29 14.00
N HIS A 146 4.90 -1.78 15.05
CA HIS A 146 5.51 -1.05 16.16
C HIS A 146 6.35 0.15 15.68
N GLU A 147 5.88 0.86 14.64
CA GLU A 147 6.62 1.97 14.05
C GLU A 147 6.77 3.15 15.03
N ALA A 148 5.71 3.45 15.82
CA ALA A 148 5.72 4.53 16.79
C ALA A 148 6.70 4.28 17.96
N GLU A 149 6.84 3.04 18.41
CA GLU A 149 7.81 2.65 19.44
C GLU A 149 9.27 2.83 18.98
N MET A 150 9.50 2.79 17.67
CA MET A 150 10.82 2.93 17.05
C MET A 150 11.13 4.38 16.62
N TRP A 151 10.32 5.36 17.02
CA TRP A 151 10.64 6.77 16.78
C TRP A 151 11.83 7.22 17.61
N VAL A 152 12.88 7.59 16.94
CA VAL A 152 14.08 8.19 17.56
C VAL A 152 13.94 9.69 17.76
N VAL A 153 13.12 10.32 16.92
CA VAL A 153 12.49 11.62 17.09
C VAL A 153 11.08 11.50 16.54
N GLU A 154 10.16 12.41 16.90
CA GLU A 154 8.77 12.31 16.43
C GLU A 154 8.71 12.14 14.91
N GLY A 155 8.09 11.06 14.44
CA GLY A 155 7.92 10.73 13.03
C GLY A 155 9.18 10.23 12.31
N LEU A 156 10.26 9.90 13.01
CA LEU A 156 11.45 9.26 12.41
C LEU A 156 11.63 7.85 12.97
N THR A 157 11.12 6.86 12.25
CA THR A 157 11.26 5.45 12.61
C THR A 157 12.64 4.92 12.21
N HIS A 158 13.43 4.41 13.16
CA HIS A 158 14.72 3.79 12.92
C HIS A 158 14.69 2.28 13.24
N ARG A 159 14.08 1.51 12.35
CA ARG A 159 13.88 0.06 12.51
C ARG A 159 15.08 -0.76 12.01
N TYR A 160 15.74 -0.31 10.95
CA TYR A 160 16.82 -1.04 10.28
C TYR A 160 18.17 -0.37 10.51
N PRO A 161 19.29 -1.13 10.57
CA PRO A 161 20.60 -0.54 10.90
C PRO A 161 21.05 0.64 10.04
N THR A 162 20.65 0.65 8.77
CA THR A 162 21.11 1.66 7.79
C THR A 162 19.99 2.47 7.15
N LYS A 163 18.73 2.28 7.60
CA LYS A 163 17.54 2.86 6.97
C LYS A 163 16.60 3.44 7.99
N VAL A 164 16.07 4.61 7.66
CA VAL A 164 15.02 5.27 8.43
C VAL A 164 13.81 5.58 7.56
N LEU A 165 12.68 5.80 8.20
CA LEU A 165 11.45 6.30 7.60
C LEU A 165 11.08 7.62 8.25
N ALA A 166 10.98 8.69 7.44
CA ALA A 166 10.61 10.03 7.87
C ALA A 166 9.13 10.30 7.53
N GLU A 167 8.31 10.44 8.55
CA GLU A 167 6.88 10.76 8.45
C GLU A 167 6.69 12.28 8.45
N MET A 168 6.55 12.83 7.24
CA MET A 168 6.48 14.27 7.01
C MET A 168 5.13 14.87 7.39
N ILE A 169 4.04 14.10 7.22
CA ILE A 169 2.65 14.54 7.34
C ILE A 169 1.74 13.36 7.66
N SER A 170 0.60 13.62 8.29
CA SER A 170 -0.40 12.60 8.65
C SER A 170 -1.61 12.54 7.70
N THR A 171 -1.50 13.08 6.49
CA THR A 171 -2.59 13.06 5.51
C THR A 171 -2.13 12.47 4.17
N CYS A 172 -3.08 11.83 3.47
CA CYS A 172 -2.90 11.30 2.11
C CYS A 172 -3.89 11.98 1.15
N PRO A 173 -3.63 11.96 -0.17
CA PRO A 173 -4.65 12.34 -1.16
C PRO A 173 -5.79 11.33 -1.24
N GLN A 174 -5.60 10.11 -0.77
CA GLN A 174 -6.61 9.05 -0.61
C GLN A 174 -6.37 8.26 0.66
N TYR A 175 -7.42 7.70 1.25
CA TYR A 175 -7.30 6.76 2.36
C TYR A 175 -7.67 5.35 1.90
N CYS A 176 -6.87 4.37 2.32
CA CYS A 176 -7.05 2.96 1.98
C CYS A 176 -7.52 2.19 3.20
N GLY A 177 -8.47 1.27 3.05
CA GLY A 177 -9.00 0.48 4.17
C GLY A 177 -7.97 -0.40 4.87
N HIS A 178 -6.89 -0.77 4.16
CA HIS A 178 -5.77 -1.58 4.68
C HIS A 178 -4.58 -0.74 5.20
N CYS A 179 -4.81 0.47 5.70
CA CYS A 179 -3.73 1.37 6.12
C CYS A 179 -3.06 0.87 7.40
N THR A 180 -1.76 0.56 7.34
CA THR A 180 -0.95 0.13 8.49
C THR A 180 -0.65 1.25 9.48
N ARG A 181 -0.79 2.51 9.06
CA ARG A 181 -0.64 3.71 9.89
C ARG A 181 -2.00 4.31 10.26
N MET A 182 -2.98 3.44 10.51
CA MET A 182 -4.33 3.88 10.87
C MET A 182 -4.38 4.72 12.15
N ASP A 183 -3.42 4.57 13.03
CA ASP A 183 -3.35 5.36 14.26
C ASP A 183 -2.96 6.83 14.04
N LEU A 184 -2.23 7.12 12.95
CA LEU A 184 -1.69 8.44 12.67
C LEU A 184 -2.36 9.11 11.47
N VAL A 185 -2.67 8.33 10.42
CA VAL A 185 -3.10 8.89 9.13
C VAL A 185 -4.61 9.07 9.06
N GLY A 186 -5.03 10.25 8.61
CA GLY A 186 -6.43 10.57 8.34
C GLY A 186 -7.18 11.12 9.56
N ASN A 187 -8.51 11.16 9.42
CA ASN A 187 -9.41 11.59 10.48
C ASN A 187 -9.82 10.38 11.34
N SER A 188 -10.14 10.64 12.62
CA SER A 188 -10.73 9.64 13.50
C SER A 188 -12.01 9.07 12.90
N THR A 189 -12.27 7.79 13.19
CA THR A 189 -13.50 7.08 12.87
C THR A 189 -14.19 6.68 14.17
N GLU A 190 -15.34 6.03 14.11
CA GLU A 190 -15.98 5.48 15.31
C GLU A 190 -15.16 4.33 15.93
N GLN A 191 -14.31 3.69 15.13
CA GLN A 191 -13.46 2.56 15.56
C GLN A 191 -12.08 3.00 16.04
N ILE A 192 -11.53 4.09 15.51
CA ILE A 192 -10.14 4.50 15.74
C ILE A 192 -10.06 6.00 16.04
N GLU A 193 -9.57 6.35 17.22
CA GLU A 193 -9.11 7.71 17.50
C GLU A 193 -7.65 7.87 17.02
N LYS A 194 -7.40 8.88 16.20
CA LYS A 194 -6.08 9.12 15.59
C LYS A 194 -5.16 9.90 16.52
N HIS A 195 -3.91 9.47 16.60
CA HIS A 195 -2.85 10.26 17.20
C HIS A 195 -2.50 11.47 16.33
N LYS A 196 -2.02 12.53 16.98
CA LYS A 196 -1.59 13.74 16.27
C LYS A 196 -0.10 13.94 16.48
N LEU A 197 0.58 14.32 15.41
CA LEU A 197 1.95 14.82 15.51
C LEU A 197 1.94 16.10 16.34
N SER A 198 2.76 16.18 17.38
CA SER A 198 2.79 17.26 18.37
C SER A 198 3.71 18.40 17.93
N LEU A 199 4.85 18.08 17.29
CA LEU A 199 5.79 19.07 16.81
C LEU A 199 5.29 19.75 15.54
N LYS A 200 5.61 21.03 15.40
CA LYS A 200 5.42 21.72 14.11
C LYS A 200 6.25 21.04 13.03
N PRO A 201 5.77 21.04 11.77
CA PRO A 201 6.48 20.36 10.67
C PRO A 201 7.96 20.77 10.54
N VAL A 202 8.28 22.05 10.71
CA VAL A 202 9.67 22.56 10.61
C VAL A 202 10.52 22.01 11.75
N ASP A 203 10.03 22.10 13.00
CA ASP A 203 10.77 21.65 14.19
C ASP A 203 11.04 20.13 14.11
N ARG A 204 10.05 19.38 13.64
CA ARG A 204 10.17 17.93 13.42
C ARG A 204 11.21 17.58 12.36
N GLN A 205 11.20 18.30 11.23
CA GLN A 205 12.21 18.12 10.17
C GLN A 205 13.61 18.48 10.64
N ASP A 206 13.75 19.54 11.42
CA ASP A 206 15.04 19.94 12.00
C ASP A 206 15.57 18.84 12.92
N ALA A 207 14.73 18.29 13.78
CA ALA A 207 15.11 17.18 14.66
C ALA A 207 15.52 15.93 13.88
N MET A 208 14.80 15.58 12.80
CA MET A 208 15.16 14.47 11.91
C MET A 208 16.54 14.67 11.27
N ILE A 209 16.81 15.85 10.71
CA ILE A 209 18.11 16.16 10.09
C ILE A 209 19.24 16.11 11.11
N GLU A 210 19.04 16.67 12.32
CA GLU A 210 20.05 16.64 13.38
C GLU A 210 20.33 15.21 13.88
N TYR A 211 19.31 14.35 13.96
CA TYR A 211 19.51 12.95 14.26
C TYR A 211 20.36 12.25 13.19
N LEU A 212 20.05 12.47 11.91
CA LEU A 212 20.75 11.84 10.79
C LEU A 212 22.22 12.27 10.72
N LYS A 213 22.52 13.55 10.95
CA LYS A 213 23.91 14.05 11.04
C LYS A 213 24.73 13.36 12.14
N LYS A 214 24.07 12.99 13.26
CA LYS A 214 24.70 12.31 14.40
C LYS A 214 24.73 10.79 14.24
N THR A 215 24.09 10.24 13.22
CA THR A 215 23.94 8.78 13.01
C THR A 215 24.52 8.37 11.66
N PRO A 216 25.86 8.34 11.51
CA PRO A 216 26.53 8.11 10.21
C PRO A 216 26.29 6.70 9.63
N GLY A 217 25.74 5.76 10.40
CA GLY A 217 25.33 4.44 9.93
C GLY A 217 24.10 4.47 9.02
N VAL A 218 23.27 5.51 9.09
CA VAL A 218 22.10 5.67 8.23
C VAL A 218 22.52 6.24 6.87
N ARG A 219 22.12 5.51 5.82
CA ARG A 219 22.40 5.89 4.43
C ARG A 219 21.16 5.97 3.55
N ASP A 220 20.03 5.40 3.96
CA ASP A 220 18.80 5.26 3.17
C ASP A 220 17.63 5.89 3.94
N VAL A 221 16.98 6.88 3.34
CA VAL A 221 15.87 7.62 3.93
C VAL A 221 14.62 7.45 3.07
N VAL A 222 13.59 6.83 3.65
CA VAL A 222 12.24 6.82 3.08
C VAL A 222 11.52 8.06 3.54
N VAL A 223 11.21 8.96 2.62
CA VAL A 223 10.39 10.16 2.88
C VAL A 223 8.95 9.81 2.61
N SER A 224 8.13 9.82 3.66
CA SER A 224 6.77 9.30 3.69
C SER A 224 5.87 10.15 4.62
N GLY A 225 5.10 9.51 5.45
CA GLY A 225 4.11 10.07 6.37
C GLY A 225 2.76 9.45 6.07
N GLY A 226 1.73 10.28 5.88
CA GLY A 226 0.59 9.86 5.08
C GLY A 226 1.06 9.65 3.65
N ASP A 227 1.29 10.76 2.93
CA ASP A 227 1.79 10.70 1.55
C ASP A 227 2.58 11.97 1.23
N VAL A 228 3.75 11.84 0.60
CA VAL A 228 4.60 13.00 0.26
C VAL A 228 3.94 13.97 -0.71
N ALA A 229 2.98 13.55 -1.52
CA ALA A 229 2.23 14.43 -2.41
C ALA A 229 1.34 15.44 -1.66
N ASN A 230 1.10 15.25 -0.37
CA ASN A 230 0.39 16.21 0.47
C ASN A 230 1.34 17.20 1.18
N VAL A 231 2.64 16.96 1.14
CA VAL A 231 3.63 17.93 1.64
C VAL A 231 3.74 19.07 0.62
N PRO A 232 3.61 20.35 1.03
CA PRO A 232 3.82 21.47 0.11
C PRO A 232 5.19 21.38 -0.56
N TRP A 233 5.23 21.52 -1.89
CA TRP A 233 6.46 21.26 -2.65
C TRP A 233 7.71 22.02 -2.14
N PRO A 234 7.65 23.33 -1.82
CA PRO A 234 8.82 24.04 -1.30
C PRO A 234 9.36 23.43 0.00
N GLN A 235 8.49 22.90 0.85
CA GLN A 235 8.87 22.25 2.11
C GLN A 235 9.51 20.89 1.84
N LEU A 236 8.94 20.10 0.93
CA LEU A 236 9.51 18.81 0.51
C LEU A 236 10.88 19.01 -0.13
N GLU A 237 11.00 19.91 -1.10
CA GLU A 237 12.25 20.22 -1.78
C GLU A 237 13.34 20.65 -0.79
N SER A 238 13.02 21.55 0.13
CA SER A 238 13.96 21.99 1.18
C SER A 238 14.46 20.81 2.04
N PHE A 239 13.56 19.92 2.45
CA PHE A 239 13.93 18.75 3.24
C PHE A 239 14.83 17.79 2.45
N LEU A 240 14.51 17.52 1.18
CA LEU A 240 15.31 16.67 0.30
C LEU A 240 16.71 17.23 0.05
N MET A 241 16.83 18.53 -0.16
CA MET A 241 18.13 19.18 -0.31
C MET A 241 18.98 19.03 0.95
N ARG A 242 18.40 19.24 2.13
CA ARG A 242 19.07 19.06 3.42
C ARG A 242 19.51 17.62 3.68
N LEU A 243 18.71 16.61 3.25
CA LEU A 243 19.12 15.20 3.29
C LEU A 243 20.36 14.96 2.43
N MET A 244 20.39 15.54 1.22
CA MET A 244 21.53 15.41 0.31
C MET A 244 22.79 16.13 0.79
N ASP A 245 22.68 17.08 1.72
CA ASP A 245 23.82 17.73 2.38
C ASP A 245 24.50 16.85 3.44
N ILE A 246 23.89 15.71 3.78
CA ILE A 246 24.46 14.73 4.72
C ILE A 246 25.29 13.71 3.93
N ASP A 247 26.61 13.71 4.09
CA ASP A 247 27.55 12.91 3.30
C ASP A 247 27.29 11.40 3.31
N THR A 248 26.66 10.87 4.37
CA THR A 248 26.35 9.45 4.51
C THR A 248 25.08 9.05 3.79
N VAL A 249 24.18 9.98 3.48
CA VAL A 249 22.91 9.67 2.76
C VAL A 249 23.24 9.37 1.29
N ARG A 250 22.84 8.20 0.83
CA ARG A 250 23.06 7.69 -0.52
C ARG A 250 21.78 7.30 -1.25
N ASP A 251 20.71 7.04 -0.51
CA ASP A 251 19.45 6.60 -1.07
C ASP A 251 18.30 7.42 -0.44
N ILE A 252 17.49 8.05 -1.29
CA ILE A 252 16.28 8.79 -0.90
C ILE A 252 15.12 8.20 -1.70
N ARG A 253 14.06 7.81 -0.99
CA ARG A 253 12.87 7.20 -1.59
C ARG A 253 11.64 8.02 -1.23
N LEU A 254 10.96 8.58 -2.24
CA LEU A 254 9.68 9.26 -2.08
C LEU A 254 8.57 8.21 -2.07
N ALA A 255 7.92 8.00 -0.93
CA ALA A 255 6.82 7.05 -0.82
C ALA A 255 5.47 7.74 -1.06
N THR A 256 4.76 7.32 -2.10
CA THR A 256 3.51 7.96 -2.51
C THR A 256 2.52 6.97 -3.14
N LYS A 257 1.25 7.07 -2.78
CA LYS A 257 0.14 6.45 -3.52
C LYS A 257 -0.42 7.39 -4.60
N ALA A 258 -0.05 8.65 -4.53
CA ALA A 258 -0.57 9.67 -5.44
C ALA A 258 -0.14 9.48 -6.90
N LEU A 259 0.89 8.66 -7.19
CA LEU A 259 1.22 8.40 -8.58
C LEU A 259 0.06 7.74 -9.34
N ALA A 260 -0.71 6.87 -8.67
CA ALA A 260 -1.92 6.26 -9.23
C ALA A 260 -3.21 7.01 -8.84
N ALA A 261 -3.28 7.52 -7.60
CA ALA A 261 -4.49 8.13 -7.07
C ALA A 261 -4.71 9.59 -7.47
N LEU A 262 -3.63 10.27 -7.81
CA LEU A 262 -3.61 11.69 -8.16
C LEU A 262 -2.43 11.95 -9.12
N PRO A 263 -2.33 11.26 -10.27
CA PRO A 263 -1.23 11.41 -11.22
C PRO A 263 -1.05 12.84 -11.67
N GLN A 264 -2.14 13.61 -11.73
CA GLN A 264 -2.16 15.03 -12.05
C GLN A 264 -1.20 15.86 -11.20
N HIS A 265 -0.95 15.46 -9.92
CA HIS A 265 0.01 16.14 -9.05
C HIS A 265 1.43 16.08 -9.60
N TRP A 266 1.82 14.93 -10.16
CA TRP A 266 3.19 14.66 -10.61
C TRP A 266 3.52 15.23 -11.98
N ILE A 267 2.51 15.69 -12.73
CA ILE A 267 2.66 16.36 -14.03
C ILE A 267 2.45 17.88 -13.95
N GLN A 268 2.21 18.45 -12.76
CA GLN A 268 2.09 19.90 -12.61
C GLN A 268 3.45 20.59 -12.81
N PRO A 269 3.52 21.70 -13.57
CA PRO A 269 4.77 22.38 -13.87
C PRO A 269 5.66 22.65 -12.65
N LYS A 270 5.08 23.17 -11.56
CA LYS A 270 5.83 23.46 -10.32
C LYS A 270 6.43 22.24 -9.67
N VAL A 271 5.74 21.10 -9.74
CA VAL A 271 6.22 19.83 -9.18
C VAL A 271 7.30 19.24 -10.07
N VAL A 272 7.09 19.26 -11.39
CA VAL A 272 8.04 18.76 -12.40
C VAL A 272 9.35 19.54 -12.32
N GLU A 273 9.31 20.88 -12.39
CA GLU A 273 10.49 21.75 -12.28
C GLU A 273 11.25 21.54 -10.96
N GLY A 274 10.52 21.39 -9.86
CA GLY A 274 11.12 21.12 -8.56
C GLY A 274 11.73 19.74 -8.47
N LEU A 275 11.07 18.73 -9.01
CA LEU A 275 11.59 17.36 -9.05
C LEU A 275 12.86 17.28 -9.93
N GLU A 276 12.90 18.01 -11.05
CA GLU A 276 14.09 18.14 -11.90
C GLU A 276 15.27 18.73 -11.12
N ARG A 277 15.07 19.81 -10.35
CA ARG A 277 16.13 20.40 -9.51
C ARG A 277 16.64 19.41 -8.46
N VAL A 278 15.75 18.69 -7.80
CA VAL A 278 16.09 17.68 -6.79
C VAL A 278 16.82 16.51 -7.42
N ALA A 279 16.31 15.95 -8.52
CA ALA A 279 16.94 14.84 -9.23
C ALA A 279 18.31 15.21 -9.79
N GLY A 280 18.47 16.39 -10.40
CA GLY A 280 19.76 16.89 -10.88
C GLY A 280 20.78 17.08 -9.75
N THR A 281 20.33 17.51 -8.56
CA THR A 281 21.21 17.62 -7.39
C THR A 281 21.59 16.23 -6.86
N ALA A 282 20.65 15.30 -6.79
CA ALA A 282 20.90 13.92 -6.39
C ALA A 282 21.95 13.26 -7.29
N GLN A 283 21.81 13.40 -8.60
CA GLN A 283 22.79 12.87 -9.58
C GLN A 283 24.18 13.45 -9.38
N ARG A 284 24.32 14.78 -9.22
CA ARG A 284 25.63 15.43 -8.99
C ARG A 284 26.28 14.97 -7.68
N ARG A 285 25.51 14.64 -6.66
CA ARG A 285 26.00 14.20 -5.35
C ARG A 285 26.12 12.67 -5.21
N GLY A 286 25.79 11.91 -6.26
CA GLY A 286 25.82 10.45 -6.24
C GLY A 286 24.78 9.84 -5.28
N VAL A 287 23.64 10.53 -5.11
CA VAL A 287 22.49 10.07 -4.31
C VAL A 287 21.45 9.45 -5.26
N ASN A 288 20.96 8.29 -4.91
CA ASN A 288 19.87 7.63 -5.64
C ASN A 288 18.53 8.19 -5.19
N LEU A 289 17.83 8.91 -6.08
CA LEU A 289 16.47 9.36 -5.85
C LEU A 289 15.50 8.45 -6.58
N ALA A 290 14.58 7.82 -5.86
CA ALA A 290 13.55 6.94 -6.42
C ALA A 290 12.15 7.31 -5.92
N ILE A 291 11.12 7.00 -6.72
CA ILE A 291 9.72 7.07 -6.30
C ILE A 291 9.23 5.64 -6.03
N HIS A 292 8.69 5.41 -4.85
CA HIS A 292 8.02 4.18 -4.49
C HIS A 292 6.52 4.42 -4.44
N THR A 293 5.83 3.90 -5.44
CA THR A 293 4.36 4.02 -5.54
C THR A 293 3.64 2.79 -4.94
N HIS A 294 2.32 2.84 -4.93
CA HIS A 294 1.48 1.80 -4.34
C HIS A 294 0.25 1.58 -5.21
N VAL A 295 0.34 0.63 -6.12
CA VAL A 295 -0.71 0.20 -7.04
C VAL A 295 -1.05 -1.25 -6.73
N ASN A 296 -2.32 -1.58 -6.59
CA ASN A 296 -2.77 -2.92 -6.20
C ASN A 296 -3.55 -3.67 -7.29
N HIS A 297 -3.98 -3.00 -8.35
CA HIS A 297 -4.71 -3.65 -9.44
C HIS A 297 -4.41 -2.98 -10.79
N ALA A 298 -4.34 -3.76 -11.86
CA ALA A 298 -4.01 -3.29 -13.20
C ALA A 298 -4.97 -2.18 -13.70
N GLN A 299 -6.25 -2.27 -13.35
CA GLN A 299 -7.30 -1.30 -13.70
C GLN A 299 -6.99 0.14 -13.24
N SER A 300 -6.17 0.33 -12.20
CA SER A 300 -5.73 1.66 -11.75
C SER A 300 -4.48 2.18 -12.45
N VAL A 301 -3.87 1.40 -13.35
CA VAL A 301 -2.76 1.84 -14.20
C VAL A 301 -3.34 2.44 -15.46
N THR A 302 -3.57 3.76 -15.46
CA THR A 302 -4.14 4.50 -16.59
C THR A 302 -3.08 5.22 -17.42
N PRO A 303 -3.39 5.74 -18.62
CA PRO A 303 -2.48 6.58 -19.39
C PRO A 303 -1.92 7.77 -18.60
N LEU A 304 -2.72 8.39 -17.73
CA LEU A 304 -2.24 9.48 -16.85
C LEU A 304 -1.22 9.00 -15.83
N VAL A 305 -1.38 7.79 -15.29
CA VAL A 305 -0.40 7.16 -14.38
C VAL A 305 0.91 6.90 -15.12
N ALA A 306 0.84 6.38 -16.34
CA ALA A 306 2.00 6.15 -17.19
C ALA A 306 2.71 7.46 -17.56
N GLU A 307 1.96 8.52 -17.87
CA GLU A 307 2.48 9.87 -18.11
C GLU A 307 3.22 10.42 -16.89
N ALA A 308 2.63 10.31 -15.70
CA ALA A 308 3.22 10.78 -14.45
C ALA A 308 4.54 10.02 -14.10
N ALA A 309 4.55 8.70 -14.28
CA ALA A 309 5.74 7.90 -14.08
C ALA A 309 6.86 8.26 -15.07
N ARG A 310 6.51 8.41 -16.36
CA ARG A 310 7.46 8.83 -17.41
C ARG A 310 8.01 10.21 -17.13
N THR A 311 7.16 11.19 -16.77
CA THR A 311 7.59 12.54 -16.41
C THR A 311 8.63 12.51 -15.29
N ALA A 312 8.41 11.70 -14.24
CA ALA A 312 9.38 11.57 -13.16
C ALA A 312 10.73 10.99 -13.64
N LEU A 313 10.70 9.99 -14.51
CA LEU A 313 11.93 9.41 -15.10
C LEU A 313 12.65 10.41 -16.01
N ASP A 314 11.92 11.14 -16.85
CA ASP A 314 12.47 12.12 -17.81
C ASP A 314 13.17 13.27 -17.11
N VAL A 315 12.71 13.71 -15.94
CA VAL A 315 13.40 14.75 -15.15
C VAL A 315 14.56 14.21 -14.30
N GLY A 316 14.86 12.92 -14.40
CA GLY A 316 16.08 12.32 -13.84
C GLY A 316 15.88 11.59 -12.52
N VAL A 317 14.66 11.30 -12.08
CA VAL A 317 14.42 10.30 -11.03
C VAL A 317 14.97 8.97 -11.50
N ARG A 318 15.74 8.28 -10.68
CA ARG A 318 16.46 7.07 -11.06
C ARG A 318 15.53 5.94 -11.48
N ASP A 319 14.48 5.70 -10.73
CA ASP A 319 13.47 4.68 -11.01
C ASP A 319 12.15 4.96 -10.27
N VAL A 320 11.08 4.35 -10.80
CA VAL A 320 9.76 4.30 -10.15
C VAL A 320 9.45 2.84 -9.86
N ARG A 321 9.13 2.50 -8.61
CA ARG A 321 8.89 1.13 -8.15
C ARG A 321 7.54 0.99 -7.49
N ASN A 322 6.88 -0.14 -7.72
CA ASN A 322 5.64 -0.47 -7.03
C ASN A 322 5.90 -1.25 -5.74
N GLN A 323 5.28 -0.80 -4.66
CA GLN A 323 5.16 -1.53 -3.39
C GLN A 323 3.68 -1.76 -3.10
N GLY A 324 3.08 -2.74 -3.79
CA GLY A 324 1.68 -3.12 -3.63
C GLY A 324 1.44 -3.96 -2.37
N VAL A 325 0.18 -4.19 -2.05
CA VAL A 325 -0.28 -5.12 -1.01
C VAL A 325 -1.06 -6.25 -1.67
N LEU A 326 -0.75 -7.48 -1.29
CA LEU A 326 -1.45 -8.68 -1.72
C LEU A 326 -2.76 -8.82 -0.94
N MET A 327 -3.88 -8.83 -1.64
CA MET A 327 -5.22 -8.83 -1.03
C MET A 327 -6.18 -9.76 -1.77
N LYS A 328 -6.92 -10.59 -1.01
CA LYS A 328 -8.02 -11.41 -1.54
C LYS A 328 -9.08 -10.54 -2.22
N GLY A 329 -9.53 -10.99 -3.38
CA GLY A 329 -10.54 -10.29 -4.19
C GLY A 329 -10.03 -8.99 -4.84
N VAL A 330 -8.69 -8.79 -4.87
CA VAL A 330 -8.05 -7.65 -5.53
C VAL A 330 -6.95 -8.12 -6.49
N ASN A 331 -5.95 -8.84 -6.00
CA ASN A 331 -4.78 -9.25 -6.79
C ASN A 331 -4.14 -10.56 -6.29
N ALA A 332 -4.85 -11.33 -5.48
CA ALA A 332 -4.34 -12.54 -4.86
C ALA A 332 -4.51 -13.80 -5.74
N THR A 333 -4.54 -13.64 -7.06
CA THR A 333 -4.47 -14.74 -8.03
C THR A 333 -3.27 -14.53 -8.96
N PRO A 334 -2.70 -15.56 -9.57
CA PRO A 334 -1.60 -15.41 -10.52
C PRO A 334 -1.95 -14.50 -11.70
N ALA A 335 -3.14 -14.62 -12.26
CA ALA A 335 -3.58 -13.81 -13.39
C ALA A 335 -3.67 -12.33 -13.01
N GLU A 336 -4.38 -11.98 -11.96
CA GLU A 336 -4.52 -10.60 -11.49
C GLU A 336 -3.16 -9.97 -11.16
N LEU A 337 -2.28 -10.75 -10.51
CA LEU A 337 -0.95 -10.27 -10.12
C LEU A 337 -0.03 -10.07 -11.33
N LEU A 338 -0.06 -10.99 -12.31
CA LEU A 338 0.71 -10.87 -13.56
C LEU A 338 0.19 -9.75 -14.44
N ASP A 339 -1.14 -9.60 -14.59
CA ASP A 339 -1.75 -8.48 -15.33
C ASP A 339 -1.30 -7.14 -14.75
N LEU A 340 -1.29 -7.00 -13.42
CA LEU A 340 -0.77 -5.81 -12.76
C LEU A 340 0.72 -5.61 -13.03
N CYS A 341 1.53 -6.65 -12.93
CA CYS A 341 2.97 -6.56 -13.19
C CYS A 341 3.27 -6.15 -14.63
N PHE A 342 2.56 -6.70 -15.60
CA PHE A 342 2.72 -6.35 -17.01
C PHE A 342 2.24 -4.91 -17.31
N ALA A 343 1.12 -4.47 -16.72
CA ALA A 343 0.66 -3.10 -16.87
C ALA A 343 1.68 -2.11 -16.30
N LEU A 344 2.23 -2.39 -15.11
CA LEU A 344 3.25 -1.58 -14.48
C LEU A 344 4.54 -1.52 -15.31
N GLN A 345 5.12 -2.67 -15.60
CA GLN A 345 6.45 -2.77 -16.22
C GLN A 345 6.42 -2.42 -17.72
N GLY A 346 5.47 -3.00 -18.46
CA GLY A 346 5.43 -2.87 -19.92
C GLY A 346 4.83 -1.56 -20.40
N GLU A 347 3.79 -1.06 -19.73
CA GLU A 347 3.04 0.08 -20.22
C GLU A 347 3.35 1.39 -19.46
N ALA A 348 3.64 1.31 -18.14
CA ALA A 348 3.85 2.49 -17.31
C ALA A 348 5.31 2.76 -16.91
N ASN A 349 6.27 1.90 -17.25
CA ASN A 349 7.68 1.98 -16.81
C ASN A 349 7.84 2.01 -15.28
N ILE A 350 6.98 1.33 -14.55
CA ILE A 350 7.03 1.16 -13.11
C ILE A 350 7.51 -0.25 -12.80
N LEU A 351 8.63 -0.39 -12.07
CA LEU A 351 9.14 -1.71 -11.72
C LEU A 351 8.24 -2.37 -10.67
N PRO A 352 7.66 -3.56 -10.93
CA PRO A 352 7.05 -4.38 -9.90
C PRO A 352 8.14 -4.80 -8.91
N TYR A 353 8.09 -4.27 -7.68
CA TYR A 353 9.20 -4.42 -6.73
C TYR A 353 8.86 -5.34 -5.58
N TYR A 354 7.83 -4.98 -4.80
CA TYR A 354 7.31 -5.78 -3.70
C TYR A 354 5.79 -5.84 -3.74
N PHE A 355 5.26 -7.01 -3.30
CA PHE A 355 3.90 -7.13 -2.81
C PHE A 355 3.97 -7.59 -1.36
N TYR A 356 3.49 -6.75 -0.45
CA TYR A 356 3.40 -7.09 0.97
C TYR A 356 2.18 -7.98 1.18
N MET A 357 2.32 -9.01 1.97
CA MET A 357 1.13 -9.61 2.58
C MET A 357 0.40 -8.51 3.35
N CYS A 358 -0.94 -8.48 3.27
CA CYS A 358 -1.72 -7.50 4.02
C CYS A 358 -1.45 -7.70 5.51
N ASP A 359 -1.08 -6.62 6.21
CA ASP A 359 -0.69 -6.67 7.61
C ASP A 359 -1.85 -7.08 8.51
N MET A 360 -1.51 -7.62 9.67
CA MET A 360 -2.44 -8.10 10.69
C MET A 360 -2.95 -6.91 11.52
N ILE A 361 -3.87 -6.16 10.94
CA ILE A 361 -4.50 -4.97 11.52
C ILE A 361 -5.99 -5.23 11.80
N PRO A 362 -6.63 -4.47 12.68
CA PRO A 362 -8.05 -4.63 12.96
C PRO A 362 -8.93 -4.55 11.71
N ASN A 363 -9.93 -5.43 11.64
CA ASN A 363 -10.95 -5.49 10.61
C ASN A 363 -10.42 -5.71 9.18
N ALA A 364 -9.26 -6.37 9.02
CA ALA A 364 -8.62 -6.58 7.71
C ALA A 364 -8.55 -8.05 7.27
N GLU A 365 -9.07 -9.00 8.06
CA GLU A 365 -8.90 -10.43 7.79
C GLU A 365 -9.44 -10.88 6.42
N HIS A 366 -10.50 -10.25 5.93
CA HIS A 366 -11.09 -10.53 4.60
C HIS A 366 -10.16 -10.22 3.41
N TRP A 367 -9.10 -9.42 3.61
CA TRP A 367 -8.06 -9.15 2.59
C TRP A 367 -6.83 -10.03 2.73
N ARG A 368 -6.59 -10.58 3.92
CA ARG A 368 -5.35 -11.29 4.21
C ARG A 368 -5.30 -12.65 3.50
N VAL A 369 -4.10 -13.03 3.10
CA VAL A 369 -3.76 -14.36 2.59
C VAL A 369 -2.88 -15.07 3.61
N SER A 370 -2.90 -16.43 3.62
CA SER A 370 -1.95 -17.19 4.42
C SER A 370 -0.53 -17.10 3.84
N VAL A 371 0.48 -17.40 4.65
CA VAL A 371 1.87 -17.51 4.18
C VAL A 371 1.98 -18.56 3.08
N HIS A 372 1.23 -19.66 3.20
CA HIS A 372 1.19 -20.71 2.18
C HIS A 372 0.64 -20.18 0.84
N GLU A 373 -0.51 -19.52 0.83
CA GLU A 373 -1.09 -18.91 -0.39
C GLU A 373 -0.10 -17.92 -1.02
N ALA A 374 0.59 -17.12 -0.20
CA ALA A 374 1.60 -16.17 -0.68
C ALA A 374 2.83 -16.86 -1.29
N GLN A 375 3.28 -18.01 -0.75
CA GLN A 375 4.35 -18.84 -1.31
C GLN A 375 3.95 -19.43 -2.67
N GLU A 376 2.72 -19.94 -2.78
CA GLU A 376 2.17 -20.49 -4.01
C GLU A 376 2.06 -19.41 -5.12
N LEU A 377 1.57 -18.22 -4.76
CA LEU A 377 1.55 -17.08 -5.69
C LEU A 377 2.95 -16.68 -6.16
N GLN A 378 3.93 -16.64 -5.24
CA GLN A 378 5.32 -16.34 -5.63
C GLN A 378 5.85 -17.39 -6.61
N HIS A 379 5.52 -18.67 -6.39
CA HIS A 379 5.89 -19.75 -7.32
C HIS A 379 5.22 -19.57 -8.68
N ALA A 380 3.92 -19.28 -8.71
CA ALA A 380 3.09 -19.20 -9.91
C ALA A 380 3.47 -18.04 -10.84
N ILE A 381 4.02 -16.94 -10.30
CA ILE A 381 4.42 -15.77 -11.11
C ILE A 381 5.87 -15.85 -11.63
N MET A 382 6.63 -16.88 -11.23
CA MET A 382 8.01 -17.04 -11.68
C MET A 382 8.06 -17.44 -13.15
N GLY A 383 9.01 -16.86 -13.90
CA GLY A 383 9.28 -17.24 -15.30
C GLY A 383 8.54 -16.41 -16.35
N TYR A 384 7.58 -15.55 -15.97
CA TYR A 384 6.83 -14.72 -16.92
C TYR A 384 7.45 -13.34 -17.16
N LEU A 385 8.02 -12.74 -16.12
CA LEU A 385 8.64 -11.41 -16.20
C LEU A 385 10.16 -11.49 -16.29
N PRO A 386 10.83 -10.46 -16.85
CA PRO A 386 12.28 -10.34 -16.74
C PRO A 386 12.71 -10.42 -15.27
N GLY A 387 13.83 -11.09 -14.97
CA GLY A 387 14.25 -11.34 -13.59
C GLY A 387 14.32 -10.09 -12.70
N TYR A 388 14.70 -8.93 -13.27
CA TYR A 388 14.72 -7.65 -12.52
C TYR A 388 13.33 -7.07 -12.25
N ALA A 389 12.30 -7.49 -12.98
CA ALA A 389 10.93 -7.02 -12.86
C ALA A 389 10.00 -8.04 -12.18
N THR A 390 10.49 -9.24 -11.86
CA THR A 390 9.74 -10.23 -11.08
C THR A 390 9.65 -9.74 -9.63
N PRO A 391 8.45 -9.42 -9.12
CA PRO A 391 8.31 -8.92 -7.75
C PRO A 391 8.59 -10.00 -6.71
N ARG A 392 8.95 -9.54 -5.51
CA ARG A 392 9.00 -10.41 -4.33
C ARG A 392 7.73 -10.24 -3.52
N ILE A 393 7.13 -11.34 -3.14
CA ILE A 393 6.08 -11.34 -2.11
C ILE A 393 6.77 -11.40 -0.75
N VAL A 394 6.44 -10.44 0.12
CA VAL A 394 7.11 -10.25 1.41
C VAL A 394 6.10 -10.19 2.55
N CYS A 395 6.44 -10.81 3.67
CA CYS A 395 5.79 -10.63 4.94
C CYS A 395 6.55 -9.56 5.73
N ASP A 396 5.87 -8.54 6.25
CA ASP A 396 6.46 -7.58 7.18
C ASP A 396 6.14 -8.05 8.60
N VAL A 397 7.06 -8.84 9.15
CA VAL A 397 6.85 -9.52 10.44
C VAL A 397 7.13 -8.55 11.58
N PRO A 398 6.23 -8.43 12.59
CA PRO A 398 6.46 -7.60 13.77
C PRO A 398 7.84 -7.85 14.39
N TYR A 399 8.54 -6.79 14.75
CA TYR A 399 9.93 -6.80 15.29
C TYR A 399 11.02 -7.35 14.36
N VAL A 400 10.66 -8.09 13.30
CA VAL A 400 11.64 -8.69 12.35
C VAL A 400 11.82 -7.80 11.13
N GLY A 401 10.71 -7.23 10.62
CA GLY A 401 10.71 -6.48 9.37
C GLY A 401 10.50 -7.38 8.15
N LYS A 402 10.75 -6.80 6.98
CA LYS A 402 10.46 -7.42 5.70
C LYS A 402 11.27 -8.70 5.49
N ARG A 403 10.55 -9.79 5.24
CA ARG A 403 11.11 -11.10 4.88
C ARG A 403 10.41 -11.63 3.65
N TRP A 404 11.18 -12.19 2.74
CA TRP A 404 10.59 -12.94 1.63
C TRP A 404 9.82 -14.14 2.18
N VAL A 405 8.63 -14.42 1.63
CA VAL A 405 7.71 -15.46 2.15
C VAL A 405 8.32 -16.87 2.25
N HIS A 406 9.42 -17.12 1.55
CA HIS A 406 10.20 -18.38 1.68
C HIS A 406 11.33 -18.35 2.74
N GLN A 407 11.51 -17.24 3.50
CA GLN A 407 12.58 -17.10 4.50
C GLN A 407 12.13 -17.40 5.93
N LEU A 408 11.04 -18.09 6.11
CA LEU A 408 10.57 -18.54 7.43
C LEU A 408 11.47 -19.67 7.99
N ALA A 409 11.54 -19.78 9.31
CA ALA A 409 12.31 -20.82 10.00
C ALA A 409 11.48 -22.08 10.22
N GLU A 410 10.17 -21.92 10.48
CA GLU A 410 9.25 -23.01 10.75
C GLU A 410 7.83 -22.58 10.43
N TYR A 411 6.95 -23.51 10.07
CA TYR A 411 5.56 -23.20 9.74
C TYR A 411 4.63 -24.36 10.11
N ASP A 412 3.77 -24.12 11.07
CA ASP A 412 2.63 -24.96 11.39
C ASP A 412 1.42 -24.53 10.53
N ARG A 413 1.15 -25.30 9.49
CA ARG A 413 0.03 -25.01 8.55
C ARG A 413 -1.33 -25.34 9.11
N GLU A 414 -1.41 -26.20 10.11
CA GLU A 414 -2.70 -26.56 10.75
C GLU A 414 -3.18 -25.40 11.62
N LEU A 415 -2.27 -24.83 12.41
CA LEU A 415 -2.57 -23.71 13.29
C LEU A 415 -2.34 -22.32 12.63
N GLY A 416 -1.73 -22.29 11.44
CA GLY A 416 -1.42 -21.04 10.74
C GLY A 416 -0.35 -20.21 11.44
N ILE A 417 0.58 -20.83 12.14
CA ILE A 417 1.64 -20.15 12.87
C ILE A 417 2.97 -20.33 12.18
N SER A 418 3.54 -19.25 11.68
CA SER A 418 4.88 -19.24 11.10
C SER A 418 5.87 -18.52 12.00
N TYR A 419 7.12 -19.02 12.04
CA TYR A 419 8.18 -18.45 12.87
C TYR A 419 9.30 -17.90 12.00
N TRP A 420 9.76 -16.71 12.35
CA TRP A 420 10.74 -15.93 11.60
C TRP A 420 11.94 -15.55 12.45
N THR A 421 13.08 -15.34 11.80
CA THR A 421 14.33 -14.92 12.45
C THR A 421 14.87 -13.65 11.79
N LYS A 422 15.78 -12.97 12.49
CA LYS A 422 16.46 -11.77 11.99
C LYS A 422 17.95 -11.79 12.28
N ASN A 423 18.68 -10.95 11.55
CA ASN A 423 20.13 -10.83 11.62
C ASN A 423 20.60 -9.43 12.06
N TYR A 424 19.68 -8.62 12.59
CA TYR A 424 19.94 -7.29 13.15
C TYR A 424 19.00 -7.02 14.32
N ARG A 425 19.36 -6.08 15.18
CA ARG A 425 18.49 -5.55 16.23
C ARG A 425 17.80 -4.30 15.75
N THR A 426 16.53 -4.13 16.10
CA THR A 426 15.80 -2.86 15.97
C THR A 426 16.23 -1.88 17.07
N GLY A 427 15.86 -0.61 16.94
CA GLY A 427 16.20 0.42 17.94
C GLY A 427 15.70 0.11 19.35
N ILE A 428 14.56 -0.57 19.47
CA ILE A 428 13.96 -0.96 20.78
C ILE A 428 14.57 -2.23 21.38
N GLU A 429 15.38 -2.96 20.62
CA GLU A 429 16.02 -4.22 21.07
C GLU A 429 17.53 -4.09 21.28
N HIS A 430 18.01 -2.86 21.41
CA HIS A 430 19.46 -2.61 21.46
C HIS A 430 20.15 -3.37 22.60
N GLU A 431 19.48 -3.51 23.73
CA GLU A 431 19.97 -4.17 24.92
C GLU A 431 19.48 -5.63 25.07
N ASP A 432 18.64 -6.13 24.13
CA ASP A 432 18.14 -7.50 24.19
C ASP A 432 19.16 -8.48 23.59
N PRO A 433 19.87 -9.31 24.41
CA PRO A 433 20.86 -10.25 23.90
C PRO A 433 20.24 -11.39 23.09
N GLU A 434 18.96 -11.71 23.31
CA GLU A 434 18.27 -12.83 22.68
C GLU A 434 17.57 -12.47 21.38
N ALA A 435 17.46 -11.18 21.04
CA ALA A 435 16.72 -10.70 19.87
C ALA A 435 17.12 -11.39 18.55
N LEU A 436 18.40 -11.76 18.40
CA LEU A 436 18.90 -12.45 17.20
C LEU A 436 18.72 -13.98 17.23
N GLN A 437 18.38 -14.55 18.38
CA GLN A 437 18.17 -15.99 18.56
C GLN A 437 16.68 -16.34 18.68
N ARG A 438 15.85 -15.34 18.98
CA ARG A 438 14.40 -15.50 19.15
C ARG A 438 13.74 -15.86 17.83
N ARG A 439 12.70 -16.70 17.90
CA ARG A 439 11.75 -16.97 16.84
C ARG A 439 10.54 -16.05 17.04
N TYR A 440 10.21 -15.27 16.02
CA TYR A 440 9.11 -14.30 16.03
C TYR A 440 7.92 -14.90 15.32
N PRO A 441 6.76 -15.03 15.97
CA PRO A 441 5.58 -15.61 15.34
C PRO A 441 4.91 -14.62 14.40
N TYR A 442 4.28 -15.15 13.35
CA TYR A 442 3.33 -14.47 12.50
C TYR A 442 2.17 -15.42 12.25
N TYR A 443 0.96 -14.89 12.15
CA TYR A 443 -0.27 -15.68 12.16
C TYR A 443 -1.04 -15.50 10.86
N ASP A 444 -1.50 -16.61 10.29
CA ASP A 444 -2.38 -16.62 9.12
C ASP A 444 -3.82 -16.24 9.49
N PRO A 445 -4.63 -15.80 8.52
CA PRO A 445 -6.06 -15.61 8.74
C PRO A 445 -6.73 -16.93 9.17
N ILE A 446 -7.46 -16.90 10.28
CA ILE A 446 -8.08 -18.11 10.85
C ILE A 446 -9.06 -18.74 9.87
N SER A 447 -9.81 -17.95 9.11
CA SER A 447 -10.74 -18.43 8.09
C SER A 447 -10.08 -19.23 6.95
N THR A 448 -8.76 -19.15 6.78
CA THR A 448 -8.01 -19.92 5.76
C THR A 448 -7.52 -21.29 6.27
N LEU A 449 -7.61 -21.54 7.57
CA LEU A 449 -7.06 -22.74 8.19
C LEU A 449 -7.98 -23.96 7.97
N PRO A 450 -7.42 -25.17 8.08
CA PRO A 450 -8.23 -26.38 8.22
C PRO A 450 -9.18 -26.31 9.42
N GLU A 451 -10.27 -27.06 9.39
CA GLU A 451 -11.30 -27.05 10.45
C GLU A 451 -10.72 -27.29 11.86
N ALA A 452 -9.71 -28.16 11.98
CA ALA A 452 -9.03 -28.44 13.26
C ALA A 452 -8.34 -27.16 13.81
N GLY A 453 -7.65 -26.43 12.95
CA GLY A 453 -6.99 -25.16 13.31
C GLY A 453 -8.01 -24.09 13.71
N GLN A 454 -9.09 -23.93 12.93
CA GLN A 454 -10.17 -22.98 13.28
C GLN A 454 -10.79 -23.29 14.64
N LYS A 455 -11.08 -24.57 14.92
CA LYS A 455 -11.59 -25.01 16.23
C LYS A 455 -10.61 -24.76 17.36
N TRP A 456 -9.32 -24.97 17.11
CA TRP A 456 -8.30 -24.66 18.10
C TRP A 456 -8.30 -23.18 18.46
N TRP A 457 -8.28 -22.29 17.48
CA TRP A 457 -8.33 -20.84 17.71
C TRP A 457 -9.62 -20.40 18.43
N ALA A 458 -10.77 -20.95 18.06
CA ALA A 458 -12.03 -20.69 18.75
C ALA A 458 -11.97 -21.10 20.23
N SER A 459 -11.29 -22.22 20.55
CA SER A 459 -11.15 -22.69 21.93
C SER A 459 -10.23 -21.83 22.80
N GLN A 460 -9.31 -21.05 22.19
CA GLN A 460 -8.38 -20.16 22.91
C GLN A 460 -9.00 -18.79 23.24
N HIS A 461 -10.05 -18.39 22.50
CA HIS A 461 -10.60 -17.02 22.53
C HIS A 461 -12.13 -16.99 22.73
N GLY A 462 -12.77 -18.13 23.02
CA GLY A 462 -14.19 -18.28 23.33
C GLY A 462 -14.52 -17.96 24.77
#